data_098d22636d8fb502a6150271240c13ac
#
_entry.id   098d22636d8fb502a6150271240c13ac
#
_cell.length_a   1.000
_cell.length_b   1.000
_cell.length_c   1.000
_cell.angle_alpha   90.00
_cell.angle_beta   90.00
_cell.angle_gamma   90.00
#
_symmetry.space_group_name_H-M   'P 1'
#
loop_
_entity.id
_entity.type
_entity.pdbx_description
1 polymer ?
#
loop_
_entity_poly.entity_id
_entity_poly.type
_entity_poly.pdbx_seq_one_letter_code
_entity_poly.pdbx_strand_id
1 'polypeptide(L)'
;MNDVTFFLTSCKRHDLLRVCLETFVKHNTYPIEHGIIVEDSDQSLEWVREILPFKKLDLINTAGRQGQLANIDRYYPLIKTPYVFHCEDDFVFIRDSFIEPSKKILEADDCCINVWLTEYDPVWETTSRDPSNLTNHARILPPYHRQFSLDDVTFWNVANVMHGEWGLGFTFQPSLHRIEDWSRYGGYDAIIDHVAPWCNKMDGAQVERNLCRHYIMEGFHTYMLAGPGDKQDGYVNTTGHSRHVDIVARDSE
;
A
#
# COMPACT_ATOMS: atom_id res chain seq x y z
N MET A 1 22.62 2.56 -5.14
CA MET A 1 22.55 1.23 -4.48
C MET A 1 21.14 0.73 -4.68
N ASN A 2 20.96 -0.45 -5.24
CA ASN A 2 19.61 -0.98 -5.50
C ASN A 2 19.12 -1.71 -4.24
N ASP A 3 18.36 -1.05 -3.43
CA ASP A 3 17.93 -1.51 -2.12
C ASP A 3 16.39 -1.52 -1.97
N VAL A 4 15.65 -1.31 -3.07
CA VAL A 4 14.20 -1.39 -3.14
C VAL A 4 13.77 -2.42 -4.18
N THR A 5 12.86 -3.31 -3.81
CA THR A 5 12.10 -4.17 -4.73
C THR A 5 10.70 -3.61 -4.91
N PHE A 6 10.25 -3.54 -6.16
CA PHE A 6 8.85 -3.24 -6.46
C PHE A 6 8.02 -4.52 -6.35
N PHE A 7 6.93 -4.47 -5.60
CA PHE A 7 6.02 -5.59 -5.43
C PHE A 7 4.58 -5.13 -5.68
N LEU A 8 3.87 -5.83 -6.55
CA LEU A 8 2.48 -5.49 -6.89
C LEU A 8 1.61 -6.74 -6.93
N THR A 9 0.40 -6.62 -6.38
CA THR A 9 -0.66 -7.63 -6.48
C THR A 9 -1.78 -7.14 -7.40
N SER A 10 -2.27 -8.03 -8.26
CA SER A 10 -3.39 -7.80 -9.19
C SER A 10 -4.31 -9.01 -9.23
N CYS A 11 -5.58 -8.80 -9.63
CA CYS A 11 -6.53 -9.87 -9.89
C CYS A 11 -7.52 -9.48 -11.00
N LYS A 12 -7.30 -10.00 -12.20
CA LYS A 12 -8.19 -9.83 -13.38
C LYS A 12 -8.50 -8.38 -13.79
N ARG A 13 -7.62 -7.43 -13.45
CA ARG A 13 -7.82 -5.99 -13.71
C ARG A 13 -6.71 -5.41 -14.60
N HIS A 14 -6.39 -6.09 -15.70
CA HIS A 14 -5.26 -5.73 -16.55
C HIS A 14 -5.34 -4.33 -17.16
N ASP A 15 -6.56 -3.80 -17.37
CA ASP A 15 -6.77 -2.41 -17.81
C ASP A 15 -6.25 -1.42 -16.76
N LEU A 16 -6.53 -1.66 -15.49
CA LEU A 16 -6.07 -0.83 -14.39
C LEU A 16 -4.58 -1.04 -14.12
N LEU A 17 -4.15 -2.30 -14.07
CA LEU A 17 -2.74 -2.67 -13.90
C LEU A 17 -1.85 -1.96 -14.92
N ARG A 18 -2.27 -1.89 -16.20
CA ARG A 18 -1.52 -1.19 -17.24
C ARG A 18 -1.32 0.30 -16.90
N VAL A 19 -2.40 0.99 -16.56
CA VAL A 19 -2.35 2.42 -16.20
C VAL A 19 -1.49 2.64 -14.95
N CYS A 20 -1.62 1.77 -13.96
CA CYS A 20 -0.79 1.81 -12.75
C CYS A 20 0.69 1.71 -13.09
N LEU A 21 1.09 0.69 -13.87
CA LEU A 21 2.50 0.47 -14.22
C LEU A 21 3.06 1.58 -15.12
N GLU A 22 2.31 2.05 -16.12
CA GLU A 22 2.73 3.14 -17.01
C GLU A 22 2.97 4.44 -16.23
N THR A 23 2.06 4.76 -15.28
CA THR A 23 2.20 5.96 -14.45
C THR A 23 3.29 5.79 -13.39
N PHE A 24 3.46 4.59 -12.82
CA PHE A 24 4.59 4.30 -11.95
C PHE A 24 5.93 4.55 -12.66
N VAL A 25 6.14 3.98 -13.84
CA VAL A 25 7.38 4.18 -14.63
C VAL A 25 7.61 5.64 -14.97
N LYS A 26 6.55 6.37 -15.30
CA LYS A 26 6.62 7.79 -15.62
C LYS A 26 7.10 8.65 -14.44
N HIS A 27 6.67 8.33 -13.23
CA HIS A 27 6.85 9.16 -12.04
C HIS A 27 7.92 8.64 -11.08
N ASN A 28 8.33 7.36 -11.22
CA ASN A 28 9.39 6.80 -10.39
C ASN A 28 10.77 7.29 -10.87
N THR A 29 11.48 7.98 -9.99
CA THR A 29 12.86 8.45 -10.22
C THR A 29 13.91 7.56 -9.55
N TYR A 30 13.49 6.67 -8.65
CA TYR A 30 14.38 5.79 -7.90
C TYR A 30 14.82 4.58 -8.72
N PRO A 31 16.10 4.20 -8.69
CA PRO A 31 16.61 3.05 -9.44
C PRO A 31 16.12 1.74 -8.80
N ILE A 32 15.14 1.11 -9.40
CA ILE A 32 14.66 -0.23 -9.03
C ILE A 32 15.13 -1.22 -10.09
N GLU A 33 15.79 -2.29 -9.67
CA GLU A 33 16.27 -3.34 -10.57
C GLU A 33 15.45 -4.63 -10.53
N HIS A 34 14.65 -4.83 -9.48
CA HIS A 34 13.86 -6.02 -9.27
C HIS A 34 12.38 -5.68 -9.05
N GLY A 35 11.51 -6.28 -9.85
CA GLY A 35 10.06 -6.23 -9.67
C GLY A 35 9.47 -7.63 -9.54
N ILE A 36 8.44 -7.74 -8.72
CA ILE A 36 7.63 -8.95 -8.54
C ILE A 36 6.19 -8.54 -8.75
N ILE A 37 5.54 -9.09 -9.78
CA ILE A 37 4.13 -8.85 -10.07
C ILE A 37 3.38 -10.16 -9.90
N VAL A 38 2.38 -10.15 -9.02
CA VAL A 38 1.56 -11.33 -8.72
C VAL A 38 0.16 -11.10 -9.26
N GLU A 39 -0.23 -11.88 -10.25
CA GLU A 39 -1.60 -11.93 -10.75
C GLU A 39 -2.35 -13.10 -10.12
N ASP A 40 -3.39 -12.80 -9.34
CA ASP A 40 -4.17 -13.81 -8.62
C ASP A 40 -5.24 -14.45 -9.51
N SER A 41 -4.81 -14.83 -10.73
CA SER A 41 -5.61 -15.51 -11.74
C SER A 41 -4.73 -16.25 -12.75
N ASP A 42 -5.36 -16.81 -13.78
CA ASP A 42 -4.71 -17.47 -14.92
C ASP A 42 -4.37 -16.51 -16.09
N GLN A 43 -4.61 -15.22 -15.96
CA GLN A 43 -4.36 -14.24 -17.01
C GLN A 43 -2.86 -13.96 -17.16
N SER A 44 -2.34 -14.01 -18.40
CA SER A 44 -0.92 -13.82 -18.67
C SER A 44 -0.44 -12.40 -18.41
N LEU A 45 0.69 -12.27 -17.73
CA LEU A 45 1.39 -11.02 -17.42
C LEU A 45 2.54 -10.69 -18.39
N GLU A 46 2.79 -11.47 -19.45
CA GLU A 46 3.99 -11.27 -20.28
C GLU A 46 4.10 -9.87 -20.91
N TRP A 47 2.97 -9.21 -21.15
CA TRP A 47 2.93 -7.83 -21.64
C TRP A 47 3.52 -6.80 -20.66
N VAL A 48 3.64 -7.13 -19.37
CA VAL A 48 4.22 -6.25 -18.34
C VAL A 48 5.69 -5.98 -18.63
N ARG A 49 6.41 -6.91 -19.29
CA ARG A 49 7.82 -6.76 -19.67
C ARG A 49 8.05 -5.62 -20.65
N GLU A 50 7.02 -5.21 -21.38
CA GLU A 50 7.10 -4.09 -22.32
C GLU A 50 7.03 -2.74 -21.61
N ILE A 51 6.52 -2.71 -20.37
CA ILE A 51 6.32 -1.50 -19.59
C ILE A 51 7.43 -1.31 -18.55
N LEU A 52 7.72 -2.35 -17.76
CA LEU A 52 8.65 -2.26 -16.64
C LEU A 52 10.10 -2.49 -17.09
N PRO A 53 11.00 -1.48 -16.94
CA PRO A 53 12.39 -1.55 -17.38
C PRO A 53 13.32 -2.24 -16.36
N PHE A 54 12.79 -3.13 -15.52
CA PHE A 54 13.56 -3.77 -14.46
C PHE A 54 14.51 -4.85 -15.04
N LYS A 55 15.73 -4.94 -14.50
CA LYS A 55 16.71 -5.97 -14.90
C LYS A 55 16.21 -7.38 -14.55
N LYS A 56 15.51 -7.50 -13.45
CA LYS A 56 14.87 -8.73 -13.01
C LYS A 56 13.38 -8.48 -12.81
N LEU A 57 12.54 -9.28 -13.45
CA LEU A 57 11.10 -9.19 -13.34
C LEU A 57 10.51 -10.59 -13.18
N ASP A 58 10.03 -10.88 -11.97
CA ASP A 58 9.32 -12.11 -11.64
C ASP A 58 7.83 -11.87 -11.88
N LEU A 59 7.28 -12.49 -12.92
CA LEU A 59 5.86 -12.49 -13.26
C LEU A 59 5.25 -13.78 -12.78
N ILE A 60 4.31 -13.69 -11.85
CA ILE A 60 3.75 -14.84 -11.15
C ILE A 60 2.24 -14.88 -11.39
N ASN A 61 1.78 -15.99 -11.94
CA ASN A 61 0.35 -16.29 -12.01
C ASN A 61 0.02 -17.37 -11.00
N THR A 62 -0.99 -17.13 -10.18
CA THR A 62 -1.50 -18.15 -9.27
C THR A 62 -2.50 -19.02 -10.01
N ALA A 63 -2.57 -20.29 -9.68
CA ALA A 63 -3.48 -21.23 -10.36
C ALA A 63 -4.96 -21.07 -9.94
N GLY A 64 -5.31 -19.93 -9.36
CA GLY A 64 -6.63 -19.59 -8.87
C GLY A 64 -6.55 -18.55 -7.76
N ARG A 65 -7.70 -18.02 -7.36
CA ARG A 65 -7.78 -16.95 -6.38
C ARG A 65 -7.31 -17.39 -4.99
N GLN A 66 -6.13 -16.91 -4.60
CA GLN A 66 -5.50 -17.18 -3.29
C GLN A 66 -5.81 -16.06 -2.28
N GLY A 67 -6.09 -14.86 -2.77
CA GLY A 67 -6.24 -13.64 -1.98
C GLY A 67 -4.94 -12.90 -1.76
N GLN A 68 -5.07 -11.60 -1.53
CA GLN A 68 -3.94 -10.67 -1.43
C GLN A 68 -2.98 -11.04 -0.30
N LEU A 69 -3.50 -11.30 0.90
CA LEU A 69 -2.68 -11.65 2.07
C LEU A 69 -1.80 -12.89 1.81
N ALA A 70 -2.40 -13.96 1.30
CA ALA A 70 -1.70 -15.20 1.00
C ALA A 70 -0.62 -15.00 -0.08
N ASN A 71 -0.89 -14.18 -1.09
CA ASN A 71 0.07 -13.84 -2.13
C ASN A 71 1.23 -13.02 -1.59
N ILE A 72 0.98 -12.05 -0.73
CA ILE A 72 2.04 -11.26 -0.10
C ILE A 72 2.96 -12.18 0.71
N ASP A 73 2.43 -12.95 1.64
CA ASP A 73 3.23 -13.79 2.53
C ASP A 73 3.97 -14.91 1.78
N ARG A 74 3.39 -15.40 0.67
CA ARG A 74 4.04 -16.41 -0.16
C ARG A 74 5.23 -15.86 -0.96
N TYR A 75 5.14 -14.63 -1.43
CA TYR A 75 6.12 -14.10 -2.39
C TYR A 75 7.06 -13.03 -1.82
N TYR A 76 6.76 -12.42 -0.68
CA TYR A 76 7.69 -11.54 0.03
C TYR A 76 9.04 -12.20 0.35
N PRO A 77 9.16 -13.52 0.62
CA PRO A 77 10.44 -14.19 0.77
C PRO A 77 11.37 -14.12 -0.45
N LEU A 78 10.85 -13.80 -1.63
CA LEU A 78 11.65 -13.57 -2.84
C LEU A 78 12.38 -12.22 -2.83
N ILE A 79 11.93 -11.26 -2.00
CA ILE A 79 12.53 -9.94 -1.83
C ILE A 79 13.86 -10.11 -1.09
N LYS A 80 14.93 -9.57 -1.67
CA LYS A 80 16.29 -9.63 -1.08
C LYS A 80 16.85 -8.25 -0.75
N THR A 81 16.08 -7.20 -1.04
CA THR A 81 16.40 -5.82 -0.69
C THR A 81 15.86 -5.47 0.69
N PRO A 82 16.44 -4.49 1.40
CA PRO A 82 15.94 -4.08 2.71
C PRO A 82 14.56 -3.44 2.65
N TYR A 83 14.20 -2.85 1.51
CA TYR A 83 12.92 -2.17 1.34
C TYR A 83 12.08 -2.82 0.25
N VAL A 84 10.78 -2.75 0.42
CA VAL A 84 9.78 -3.07 -0.60
C VAL A 84 8.87 -1.87 -0.84
N PHE A 85 8.73 -1.49 -2.10
CA PHE A 85 7.66 -0.60 -2.52
C PHE A 85 6.46 -1.45 -2.90
N HIS A 86 5.49 -1.50 -1.99
CA HIS A 86 4.25 -2.25 -2.19
C HIS A 86 3.24 -1.43 -2.96
N CYS A 87 2.51 -2.06 -3.88
CA CYS A 87 1.49 -1.44 -4.70
C CYS A 87 0.36 -2.43 -5.01
N GLU A 88 -0.82 -1.88 -5.31
CA GLU A 88 -1.96 -2.58 -5.91
C GLU A 88 -2.18 -2.04 -7.32
N ASP A 89 -3.03 -2.70 -8.11
CA ASP A 89 -3.18 -2.46 -9.54
C ASP A 89 -4.10 -1.27 -9.91
N ASP A 90 -4.81 -0.66 -8.95
CA ASP A 90 -5.85 0.35 -9.18
C ASP A 90 -5.43 1.78 -8.80
N PHE A 91 -4.13 2.05 -8.81
CA PHE A 91 -3.58 3.37 -8.49
C PHE A 91 -2.94 4.05 -9.71
N VAL A 92 -3.08 5.38 -9.79
CA VAL A 92 -2.42 6.24 -10.78
C VAL A 92 -1.46 7.15 -10.07
N PHE A 93 -0.17 7.02 -10.36
CA PHE A 93 0.84 7.90 -9.81
C PHE A 93 0.80 9.25 -10.52
N ILE A 94 0.89 10.34 -9.74
CA ILE A 94 0.78 11.71 -10.23
C ILE A 94 1.91 12.61 -9.75
N ARG A 95 2.77 12.10 -8.86
CA ARG A 95 3.89 12.83 -8.28
C ARG A 95 5.21 12.13 -8.58
N ASP A 96 6.21 12.93 -8.95
CA ASP A 96 7.58 12.44 -9.10
C ASP A 96 8.28 12.25 -7.75
N SER A 97 9.29 11.39 -7.72
CA SER A 97 10.23 11.27 -6.59
C SER A 97 9.56 10.95 -5.26
N PHE A 98 8.85 9.84 -5.17
CA PHE A 98 8.18 9.43 -3.94
C PHE A 98 8.95 8.38 -3.12
N ILE A 99 9.84 7.60 -3.72
CA ILE A 99 10.59 6.55 -3.00
C ILE A 99 11.73 7.14 -2.18
N GLU A 100 12.50 8.07 -2.75
CA GLU A 100 13.61 8.72 -2.07
C GLU A 100 13.20 9.40 -0.74
N PRO A 101 12.17 10.25 -0.72
CA PRO A 101 11.72 10.87 0.52
C PRO A 101 11.11 9.87 1.50
N SER A 102 10.39 8.87 1.02
CA SER A 102 9.84 7.80 1.87
C SER A 102 10.94 7.01 2.57
N LYS A 103 12.03 6.71 1.84
CA LYS A 103 13.19 6.03 2.39
C LYS A 103 13.90 6.86 3.46
N LYS A 104 14.12 8.17 3.23
CA LYS A 104 14.69 9.08 4.24
C LYS A 104 13.90 9.03 5.56
N ILE A 105 12.56 9.01 5.47
CA ILE A 105 11.69 8.94 6.63
C ILE A 105 11.87 7.60 7.36
N LEU A 106 11.85 6.47 6.66
CA LEU A 106 12.07 5.15 7.25
C LEU A 106 13.46 5.01 7.89
N GLU A 107 14.49 5.61 7.30
CA GLU A 107 15.86 5.58 7.85
C GLU A 107 16.02 6.46 9.11
N ALA A 108 15.17 7.48 9.25
CA ALA A 108 15.21 8.39 10.40
C ALA A 108 14.35 7.92 11.59
N ASP A 109 13.42 7.00 11.37
CA ASP A 109 12.48 6.56 12.41
C ASP A 109 12.23 5.05 12.33
N ASP A 110 12.84 4.31 13.23
CA ASP A 110 12.70 2.84 13.31
C ASP A 110 11.29 2.38 13.73
N CYS A 111 10.50 3.26 14.31
CA CYS A 111 9.10 2.99 14.67
C CYS A 111 8.12 3.29 13.52
N CYS A 112 8.58 3.86 12.41
CA CYS A 112 7.74 4.02 11.23
C CYS A 112 7.58 2.67 10.52
N ILE A 113 6.35 2.13 10.45
CA ILE A 113 6.08 0.84 9.79
C ILE A 113 5.99 0.97 8.27
N ASN A 114 5.43 2.07 7.77
CA ASN A 114 5.37 2.38 6.36
C ASN A 114 5.20 3.88 6.11
N VAL A 115 5.62 4.32 4.93
CA VAL A 115 5.37 5.67 4.42
C VAL A 115 4.36 5.56 3.30
N TRP A 116 3.17 6.03 3.57
CA TRP A 116 2.00 5.97 2.71
C TRP A 116 1.98 7.16 1.74
N LEU A 117 1.59 6.93 0.49
CA LEU A 117 1.53 7.94 -0.57
C LEU A 117 0.12 8.50 -0.80
N THR A 118 -0.78 8.39 0.15
CA THR A 118 -2.15 8.85 -0.04
C THR A 118 -2.25 10.37 -0.08
N GLU A 119 -3.31 10.85 -0.71
CA GLU A 119 -3.69 12.25 -0.67
C GLU A 119 -4.29 12.59 0.70
N TYR A 120 -3.76 13.64 1.35
CA TYR A 120 -4.43 14.30 2.46
C TYR A 120 -5.28 15.45 1.92
N ASP A 121 -6.59 15.31 1.95
CA ASP A 121 -7.51 16.41 1.65
C ASP A 121 -8.17 16.91 2.94
N PRO A 122 -7.77 18.08 3.45
CA PRO A 122 -8.40 18.70 4.62
C PRO A 122 -9.88 19.05 4.40
N VAL A 123 -10.34 19.11 3.16
CA VAL A 123 -11.75 19.35 2.82
C VAL A 123 -12.61 18.12 3.16
N TRP A 124 -12.04 16.92 3.13
CA TRP A 124 -12.75 15.68 3.54
C TRP A 124 -13.19 15.73 5.01
N GLU A 125 -12.48 16.45 5.85
CA GLU A 125 -12.86 16.65 7.26
C GLU A 125 -14.19 17.40 7.41
N THR A 126 -14.52 18.28 6.46
CA THR A 126 -15.65 19.21 6.61
C THR A 126 -16.90 18.80 5.84
N THR A 127 -16.79 18.01 4.80
CA THR A 127 -17.89 17.72 3.87
C THR A 127 -18.52 16.34 4.01
N SER A 128 -17.83 15.37 4.59
CA SER A 128 -18.37 14.05 4.84
C SER A 128 -19.24 14.01 6.12
N ARG A 129 -20.35 14.73 6.08
CA ARG A 129 -21.38 14.69 7.15
C ARG A 129 -22.32 13.49 7.03
N ASP A 130 -22.14 12.63 6.05
CA ASP A 130 -22.94 11.41 5.89
C ASP A 130 -22.32 10.28 6.72
N PRO A 131 -22.95 9.88 7.84
CA PRO A 131 -22.45 8.77 8.66
C PRO A 131 -22.45 7.43 7.91
N SER A 132 -23.21 7.29 6.80
CA SER A 132 -23.21 6.08 5.98
C SER A 132 -22.02 6.00 5.03
N ASN A 133 -21.34 7.11 4.78
CA ASN A 133 -20.11 7.19 3.97
C ASN A 133 -18.83 7.06 4.82
N LEU A 134 -18.93 6.43 5.97
CA LEU A 134 -17.84 6.19 6.93
C LEU A 134 -16.73 5.26 6.40
N THR A 135 -16.88 4.74 5.20
CA THR A 135 -15.88 3.89 4.56
C THR A 135 -14.69 4.67 4.02
N ASN A 136 -14.77 5.99 3.95
CA ASN A 136 -13.78 6.77 3.26
C ASN A 136 -12.77 7.37 4.23
N HIS A 137 -11.62 6.80 4.14
CA HIS A 137 -10.31 7.34 4.37
C HIS A 137 -10.25 8.47 5.38
N ALA A 138 -9.90 8.06 6.60
CA ALA A 138 -9.33 8.98 7.52
C ALA A 138 -10.20 10.20 7.82
N ARG A 139 -11.17 10.03 8.67
CA ARG A 139 -11.45 11.11 9.60
C ARG A 139 -10.19 11.36 10.40
N ILE A 140 -9.23 11.93 9.71
CA ILE A 140 -8.04 12.43 10.34
C ILE A 140 -8.50 13.71 11.05
N LEU A 141 -8.92 13.57 12.29
CA LEU A 141 -9.39 14.70 13.06
C LEU A 141 -8.20 15.55 13.47
N PRO A 142 -8.22 16.88 13.20
CA PRO A 142 -7.38 17.76 13.98
C PRO A 142 -7.71 17.49 15.46
N PRO A 143 -6.84 17.30 16.35
CA PRO A 143 -5.47 17.74 16.53
C PRO A 143 -4.40 16.65 16.41
N TYR A 144 -4.71 15.51 15.83
CA TYR A 144 -3.82 14.34 15.85
C TYR A 144 -2.79 14.33 14.72
N HIS A 145 -2.91 15.25 13.77
CA HIS A 145 -1.98 15.40 12.68
C HIS A 145 -0.90 16.38 13.06
N ARG A 146 0.31 15.89 13.06
CA ARG A 146 1.48 16.73 13.10
C ARG A 146 2.20 16.64 11.77
N GLN A 147 2.41 17.79 11.18
CA GLN A 147 3.33 17.92 10.06
C GLN A 147 4.75 17.95 10.60
N PHE A 148 5.62 17.18 9.96
CA PHE A 148 7.03 17.12 10.26
C PHE A 148 7.83 17.49 9.01
N SER A 149 9.06 17.91 9.22
CA SER A 149 10.02 18.11 8.14
C SER A 149 11.32 17.41 8.52
N LEU A 150 11.86 16.68 7.57
CA LEU A 150 13.17 16.09 7.64
C LEU A 150 13.94 16.55 6.40
N ASP A 151 14.91 17.45 6.61
CA ASP A 151 15.59 18.16 5.52
C ASP A 151 14.58 18.85 4.58
N ASP A 152 14.55 18.43 3.32
CA ASP A 152 13.65 18.90 2.27
C ASP A 152 12.33 18.10 2.17
N VAL A 153 12.15 17.09 3.02
CA VAL A 153 10.97 16.21 3.00
C VAL A 153 9.96 16.67 4.03
N THR A 154 8.74 16.91 3.60
CA THR A 154 7.60 17.18 4.47
C THR A 154 6.67 15.97 4.50
N PHE A 155 6.18 15.61 5.68
CA PHE A 155 5.31 14.45 5.87
C PHE A 155 4.40 14.67 7.09
N TRP A 156 3.33 13.88 7.12
CA TRP A 156 2.39 13.87 8.22
C TRP A 156 2.57 12.61 9.06
N ASN A 157 2.63 12.74 10.37
CA ASN A 157 2.39 11.60 11.23
C ASN A 157 0.88 11.35 11.21
N VAL A 158 0.50 10.24 10.66
CA VAL A 158 -0.85 9.72 10.81
C VAL A 158 -0.92 9.14 12.20
N ALA A 159 -1.37 9.97 13.14
CA ALA A 159 -1.44 9.54 14.52
C ALA A 159 -2.26 8.26 14.61
N ASN A 160 -1.78 7.33 15.41
CA ASN A 160 -2.37 6.03 15.69
C ASN A 160 -3.74 6.16 16.39
N VAL A 161 -4.67 6.86 15.74
CA VAL A 161 -6.00 7.09 16.27
C VAL A 161 -6.92 6.02 15.75
N MET A 162 -7.22 5.10 16.62
CA MET A 162 -8.32 4.16 16.44
C MET A 162 -9.64 4.93 16.52
N HIS A 163 -10.11 5.45 15.40
CA HIS A 163 -11.47 5.98 15.33
C HIS A 163 -12.41 4.91 14.78
N GLY A 164 -13.29 4.43 15.64
CA GLY A 164 -14.27 3.42 15.31
C GLY A 164 -13.63 2.09 14.88
N GLU A 165 -14.12 1.53 13.79
CA GLU A 165 -13.66 0.24 13.28
C GLU A 165 -12.43 0.35 12.36
N TRP A 166 -12.01 1.55 11.97
CA TRP A 166 -10.93 1.79 11.01
C TRP A 166 -9.74 2.44 11.72
N GLY A 167 -8.66 1.70 11.85
CA GLY A 167 -7.38 2.25 12.28
C GLY A 167 -6.69 2.94 11.10
N LEU A 168 -6.07 4.10 11.37
CA LEU A 168 -5.14 4.74 10.46
C LEU A 168 -3.74 4.26 10.80
N GLY A 169 -3.08 3.63 9.85
CA GLY A 169 -1.77 3.09 10.10
C GLY A 169 -1.29 2.24 8.93
N PHE A 170 -0.94 1.01 9.19
CA PHE A 170 -0.49 0.08 8.17
C PHE A 170 -1.49 -0.10 7.03
N THR A 171 -1.00 -0.10 5.79
CA THR A 171 -1.81 -0.29 4.57
C THR A 171 -1.05 -1.06 3.50
N PHE A 172 -1.78 -1.77 2.65
CA PHE A 172 -1.26 -2.38 1.42
C PHE A 172 -1.31 -1.43 0.21
N GLN A 173 -1.91 -0.25 0.35
CA GLN A 173 -1.89 0.77 -0.69
C GLN A 173 -0.45 1.24 -0.98
N PRO A 174 -0.19 1.96 -2.09
CA PRO A 174 1.17 2.33 -2.47
C PRO A 174 1.94 2.98 -1.32
N SER A 175 2.97 2.28 -0.87
CA SER A 175 3.79 2.69 0.28
C SER A 175 5.14 1.98 0.29
N LEU A 176 6.11 2.58 0.96
CA LEU A 176 7.42 1.99 1.20
C LEU A 176 7.48 1.38 2.59
N HIS A 177 7.97 0.13 2.67
CA HIS A 177 8.14 -0.64 3.92
C HIS A 177 9.55 -1.19 4.05
N ARG A 178 9.97 -1.51 5.28
CA ARG A 178 11.11 -2.42 5.48
C ARG A 178 10.63 -3.86 5.41
N ILE A 179 11.35 -4.71 4.72
CA ILE A 179 11.00 -6.14 4.63
C ILE A 179 11.22 -6.85 5.97
N GLU A 180 12.12 -6.35 6.82
CA GLU A 180 12.35 -6.91 8.15
C GLU A 180 11.15 -6.77 9.08
N ASP A 181 10.35 -5.70 8.96
CA ASP A 181 9.15 -5.49 9.78
C ASP A 181 8.06 -6.54 9.49
N TRP A 182 7.97 -6.99 8.23
CA TRP A 182 7.16 -8.14 7.88
C TRP A 182 7.72 -9.46 8.44
N SER A 183 9.03 -9.69 8.29
CA SER A 183 9.67 -10.95 8.66
C SER A 183 9.79 -11.14 10.18
N ARG A 184 9.84 -10.06 10.94
CA ARG A 184 9.96 -10.04 12.42
C ARG A 184 8.89 -10.88 13.11
N TYR A 185 7.69 -10.91 12.56
CA TYR A 185 6.54 -11.63 13.12
C TYR A 185 6.20 -12.91 12.37
N GLY A 186 7.02 -13.30 11.38
CA GLY A 186 6.79 -14.51 10.59
C GLY A 186 5.78 -14.35 9.46
N GLY A 187 5.47 -13.11 9.08
CA GLY A 187 4.54 -12.76 8.03
C GLY A 187 3.22 -12.19 8.54
N TYR A 188 2.44 -11.62 7.64
CA TYR A 188 1.16 -11.01 8.00
C TYR A 188 0.10 -12.05 8.39
N ASP A 189 0.15 -13.22 7.76
CA ASP A 189 -0.77 -14.33 8.08
C ASP A 189 -0.59 -14.80 9.53
N ALA A 190 0.65 -14.89 10.00
CA ALA A 190 0.97 -15.25 11.38
C ALA A 190 0.49 -14.16 12.37
N ILE A 191 0.62 -12.88 12.02
CA ILE A 191 0.06 -11.79 12.83
C ILE A 191 -1.47 -11.95 12.94
N ILE A 192 -2.15 -12.13 11.80
CA ILE A 192 -3.61 -12.27 11.77
C ILE A 192 -4.08 -13.48 12.57
N ASP A 193 -3.41 -14.63 12.45
CA ASP A 193 -3.73 -15.82 13.25
C ASP A 193 -3.59 -15.60 14.75
N HIS A 194 -2.65 -14.75 15.15
CA HIS A 194 -2.43 -14.42 16.54
C HIS A 194 -3.46 -13.40 17.10
N VAL A 195 -3.68 -12.28 16.36
CA VAL A 195 -4.46 -11.14 16.89
C VAL A 195 -5.94 -11.18 16.53
N ALA A 196 -6.28 -11.87 15.45
CA ALA A 196 -7.64 -11.93 14.91
C ALA A 196 -7.91 -13.28 14.19
N PRO A 197 -7.85 -14.42 14.90
CA PRO A 197 -8.01 -15.75 14.26
C PRO A 197 -9.39 -15.96 13.62
N TRP A 198 -10.34 -15.07 13.88
CA TRP A 198 -11.68 -15.02 13.29
C TRP A 198 -11.75 -14.16 12.01
N CYS A 199 -10.66 -13.49 11.63
CA CYS A 199 -10.60 -12.60 10.47
C CYS A 199 -10.81 -13.37 9.17
N ASN A 200 -11.67 -12.83 8.29
CA ASN A 200 -11.74 -13.34 6.93
C ASN A 200 -10.50 -12.85 6.14
N LYS A 201 -9.54 -13.74 5.94
CA LYS A 201 -8.27 -13.44 5.25
C LYS A 201 -8.43 -13.08 3.77
N MET A 202 -9.61 -13.33 3.19
CA MET A 202 -9.96 -12.90 1.82
C MET A 202 -10.49 -11.46 1.77
N ASP A 203 -10.80 -10.87 2.93
CA ASP A 203 -11.25 -9.48 3.05
C ASP A 203 -10.05 -8.59 3.39
N GLY A 204 -9.47 -7.97 2.38
CA GLY A 204 -8.29 -7.09 2.53
C GLY A 204 -8.50 -5.98 3.56
N ALA A 205 -9.69 -5.39 3.62
CA ALA A 205 -10.00 -4.33 4.58
C ALA A 205 -10.02 -4.84 6.03
N GLN A 206 -10.50 -6.05 6.28
CA GLN A 206 -10.41 -6.66 7.61
C GLN A 206 -8.97 -6.99 7.97
N VAL A 207 -8.19 -7.49 7.01
CA VAL A 207 -6.77 -7.81 7.21
C VAL A 207 -6.00 -6.55 7.57
N GLU A 208 -6.06 -5.50 6.75
CA GLU A 208 -5.36 -4.23 7.02
C GLU A 208 -5.70 -3.65 8.38
N ARG A 209 -6.99 -3.66 8.76
CA ARG A 209 -7.45 -3.18 10.06
C ARG A 209 -6.79 -3.91 11.22
N ASN A 210 -6.71 -5.22 11.16
CA ASN A 210 -6.13 -6.01 12.24
C ASN A 210 -4.62 -5.89 12.28
N LEU A 211 -3.94 -5.80 11.13
CA LEU A 211 -2.52 -5.50 11.04
C LEU A 211 -2.22 -4.11 11.61
N CYS A 212 -3.01 -3.10 11.23
CA CYS A 212 -2.88 -1.76 11.77
C CYS A 212 -2.97 -1.75 13.30
N ARG A 213 -3.97 -2.44 13.88
CA ARG A 213 -4.11 -2.56 15.34
C ARG A 213 -2.90 -3.22 15.99
N HIS A 214 -2.39 -4.30 15.39
CA HIS A 214 -1.21 -4.98 15.89
C HIS A 214 -0.01 -4.03 15.94
N TYR A 215 0.33 -3.38 14.83
CA TYR A 215 1.48 -2.49 14.75
C TYR A 215 1.36 -1.29 15.69
N ILE A 216 0.16 -0.72 15.85
CA ILE A 216 -0.08 0.35 16.84
C ILE A 216 0.19 -0.14 18.26
N MET A 217 -0.28 -1.33 18.62
CA MET A 217 -0.06 -1.89 19.95
C MET A 217 1.41 -2.21 20.23
N GLU A 218 2.15 -2.55 19.20
CA GLU A 218 3.62 -2.75 19.24
C GLU A 218 4.41 -1.42 19.24
N GLY A 219 3.73 -0.27 19.19
CA GLY A 219 4.36 1.05 19.24
C GLY A 219 4.78 1.63 17.88
N PHE A 220 4.41 0.98 16.78
CA PHE A 220 4.65 1.51 15.44
C PHE A 220 3.63 2.59 15.05
N HIS A 221 4.03 3.40 14.08
CA HIS A 221 3.17 4.40 13.45
C HIS A 221 3.42 4.49 11.95
N THR A 222 2.57 5.24 11.26
CA THR A 222 2.65 5.45 9.82
C THR A 222 2.85 6.92 9.52
N TYR A 223 3.65 7.21 8.52
CA TYR A 223 3.74 8.55 7.96
C TYR A 223 3.08 8.61 6.58
N MET A 224 2.57 9.79 6.25
CA MET A 224 2.07 10.12 4.92
C MET A 224 3.01 11.12 4.28
N LEU A 225 3.48 10.82 3.09
CA LEU A 225 4.34 11.72 2.32
C LEU A 225 3.47 12.82 1.71
N ALA A 226 3.57 14.04 2.23
CA ALA A 226 2.81 15.19 1.74
C ALA A 226 3.66 16.45 1.68
N GLY A 227 3.39 17.29 0.68
CA GLY A 227 3.93 18.63 0.63
C GLY A 227 2.97 19.66 1.25
N PRO A 228 3.46 20.76 1.82
CA PRO A 228 2.61 21.83 2.29
C PRO A 228 1.83 22.45 1.14
N GLY A 229 0.52 22.31 1.17
CA GLY A 229 -0.38 22.88 0.17
C GLY A 229 -0.61 22.04 -1.08
N ASP A 230 0.03 20.87 -1.22
CA ASP A 230 -0.30 19.91 -2.26
C ASP A 230 -1.52 19.10 -1.86
N LYS A 231 -2.54 19.14 -2.70
CA LYS A 231 -3.74 18.33 -2.53
C LYS A 231 -3.58 16.90 -3.09
N GLN A 232 -2.46 16.62 -3.74
CA GLN A 232 -2.24 15.35 -4.46
C GLN A 232 -0.84 14.84 -4.13
N ASP A 233 -0.79 13.81 -3.30
CA ASP A 233 0.45 13.41 -2.64
C ASP A 233 1.19 12.23 -3.25
N GLY A 234 0.70 11.60 -4.26
CA GLY A 234 1.43 10.49 -4.86
C GLY A 234 0.65 9.69 -5.86
N TYR A 235 -0.62 9.44 -5.60
CA TYR A 235 -1.47 8.67 -6.50
C TYR A 235 -2.94 9.04 -6.36
N VAL A 236 -3.72 8.63 -7.37
CA VAL A 236 -5.19 8.65 -7.35
C VAL A 236 -5.69 7.22 -7.52
N ASN A 237 -6.64 6.80 -6.69
CA ASN A 237 -7.35 5.56 -6.91
C ASN A 237 -8.37 5.74 -8.05
N THR A 238 -8.22 4.93 -9.11
CA THR A 238 -9.03 5.08 -10.34
C THR A 238 -10.39 4.43 -10.29
N THR A 239 -10.62 3.57 -9.30
CA THR A 239 -11.81 2.71 -9.33
C THR A 239 -12.89 3.11 -8.36
N GLY A 240 -12.53 3.85 -7.32
CA GLY A 240 -13.42 3.92 -6.16
C GLY A 240 -13.76 2.50 -5.65
N HIS A 241 -14.44 2.41 -4.54
CA HIS A 241 -14.82 1.13 -3.94
C HIS A 241 -15.79 0.26 -4.79
N SER A 242 -16.43 0.85 -5.81
CA SER A 242 -17.44 0.15 -6.62
C SER A 242 -16.87 -1.01 -7.45
N ARG A 243 -15.62 -0.94 -7.92
CA ARG A 243 -15.04 -2.03 -8.71
C ARG A 243 -14.52 -3.22 -7.88
N HIS A 244 -14.24 -3.05 -6.61
CA HIS A 244 -13.96 -4.19 -5.72
C HIS A 244 -15.20 -5.09 -5.56
N VAL A 245 -16.40 -4.50 -5.59
CA VAL A 245 -17.67 -5.25 -5.50
C VAL A 245 -17.95 -6.00 -6.80
N ASP A 246 -17.64 -5.41 -7.97
CA ASP A 246 -17.85 -6.03 -9.28
C ASP A 246 -16.99 -7.29 -9.51
N ILE A 247 -15.80 -7.37 -8.89
CA ILE A 247 -14.94 -8.55 -8.97
C ILE A 247 -15.56 -9.73 -8.21
N VAL A 248 -16.15 -9.47 -7.05
CA VAL A 248 -16.84 -10.50 -6.26
C VAL A 248 -18.06 -11.03 -7.00
N ALA A 249 -18.80 -10.17 -7.72
CA ALA A 249 -19.97 -10.56 -8.51
C ALA A 249 -19.62 -11.38 -9.77
N ARG A 250 -18.46 -11.13 -10.40
CA ARG A 250 -18.04 -11.87 -11.61
C ARG A 250 -17.54 -13.29 -11.35
N ASP A 251 -17.13 -13.58 -10.13
CA ASP A 251 -16.71 -14.94 -9.74
C ASP A 251 -17.90 -15.85 -9.32
N SER A 252 -19.13 -15.34 -9.35
CA SER A 252 -20.37 -16.07 -9.01
C SER A 252 -21.20 -16.48 -10.24
N GLU A 253 -20.75 -16.19 -11.47
CA GLU A 253 -21.27 -16.67 -12.73
C GLU A 253 -20.31 -17.72 -13.35
#